data_cca870dbc4158cdfa5c0ee9107cda797
#
_entry.id   cca870dbc4158cdfa5c0ee9107cda797
#
_cell.length_a   1.000
_cell.length_b   1.000
_cell.length_c   1.000
_cell.angle_alpha   90.00
_cell.angle_beta   90.00
_cell.angle_gamma   90.00
#
_symmetry.space_group_name_H-M   'P 1'
#
loop_
_entity.id
_entity.type
_entity.pdbx_description
1 polymer ?
#
loop_
_entity_poly.entity_id
_entity_poly.type
_entity_poly.pdbx_seq_one_letter_code
_entity_poly.pdbx_strand_id
1 'polypeptide(L)'
;TLNGKTTSLEVPAHRLLLDLLRDEIGLTGTKEGCGTGDCGACTVLLNGKPVNSCLILSGELDGADVVTIEGLKIGPEFHPVQKAFIQDGGAQCGYCTPGMLMMSKALLDENLNPSEEEIRFALSGNLCRCTGYAKIVQAVQDAATELRRMKAEG
;
A
#
# COMPACT_ATOMS: atom_id res chain seq x y z
N THR A 1 -10.40 12.43 4.03
CA THR A 1 -9.91 11.72 5.24
C THR A 1 -8.51 11.19 5.01
N LEU A 2 -7.75 10.97 6.08
CA LEU A 2 -6.42 10.35 6.05
C LEU A 2 -6.36 9.26 7.12
N ASN A 3 -6.18 8.02 6.69
CA ASN A 3 -6.16 6.85 7.59
C ASN A 3 -7.39 6.81 8.51
N GLY A 4 -8.58 7.08 7.96
CA GLY A 4 -9.86 7.09 8.66
C GLY A 4 -10.11 8.30 9.56
N LYS A 5 -9.24 9.31 9.56
CA LYS A 5 -9.41 10.55 10.33
C LYS A 5 -9.67 11.73 9.41
N THR A 6 -10.67 12.55 9.72
CA THR A 6 -10.88 13.82 9.03
C THR A 6 -9.67 14.72 9.26
N THR A 7 -9.05 15.17 8.18
CA THR A 7 -7.83 16.00 8.20
C THR A 7 -8.08 17.21 7.30
N SER A 8 -7.75 18.39 7.77
CA SER A 8 -7.81 19.64 7.00
C SER A 8 -6.43 20.29 7.03
N LEU A 9 -5.91 20.60 5.85
CA LEU A 9 -4.57 21.18 5.68
C LEU A 9 -4.65 22.29 4.61
N GLU A 10 -3.96 23.38 4.87
CA GLU A 10 -3.76 24.44 3.89
C GLU A 10 -2.40 24.19 3.21
N VAL A 11 -2.44 23.77 1.95
CA VAL A 11 -1.24 23.44 1.19
C VAL A 11 -1.33 23.98 -0.24
N PRO A 12 -0.20 24.31 -0.88
CA PRO A 12 -0.21 24.72 -2.28
C PRO A 12 -0.78 23.60 -3.16
N ALA A 13 -1.72 23.93 -4.05
CA ALA A 13 -2.43 22.94 -4.88
C ALA A 13 -1.52 22.10 -5.78
N HIS A 14 -0.32 22.59 -6.10
CA HIS A 14 0.69 21.91 -6.91
C HIS A 14 1.62 20.97 -6.11
N ARG A 15 1.47 20.91 -4.76
CA ARG A 15 2.25 19.99 -3.93
C ARG A 15 1.87 18.55 -4.25
N LEU A 16 2.85 17.65 -4.31
CA LEU A 16 2.58 16.23 -4.52
C LEU A 16 2.05 15.57 -3.24
N LEU A 17 1.14 14.62 -3.37
CA LEU A 17 0.63 13.85 -2.23
C LEU A 17 1.78 13.17 -1.45
N LEU A 18 2.79 12.66 -2.16
CA LEU A 18 3.97 12.05 -1.54
C LEU A 18 4.68 13.01 -0.59
N ASP A 19 4.95 14.24 -1.05
CA ASP A 19 5.64 15.27 -0.25
C ASP A 19 4.77 15.71 0.92
N LEU A 20 3.45 15.89 0.68
CA LEU A 20 2.49 16.22 1.72
C LEU A 20 2.50 15.18 2.85
N LEU A 21 2.44 13.88 2.50
CA LEU A 21 2.44 12.81 3.47
C LEU A 21 3.75 12.78 4.29
N ARG A 22 4.89 12.91 3.63
CA ARG A 22 6.20 12.74 4.24
C ARG A 22 6.69 13.96 4.98
N ASP A 23 6.61 15.14 4.35
CA ASP A 23 7.27 16.36 4.83
C ASP A 23 6.36 17.20 5.72
N GLU A 24 5.06 17.29 5.39
CA GLU A 24 4.12 18.13 6.14
C GLU A 24 3.44 17.35 7.28
N ILE A 25 3.03 16.10 7.00
CA ILE A 25 2.28 15.28 7.96
C ILE A 25 3.20 14.36 8.77
N GLY A 26 4.40 14.02 8.24
CA GLY A 26 5.35 13.14 8.90
C GLY A 26 5.07 11.65 8.75
N LEU A 27 4.18 11.25 7.81
CA LEU A 27 3.92 9.84 7.48
C LEU A 27 4.98 9.31 6.52
N THR A 28 6.12 8.92 7.07
CA THR A 28 7.31 8.54 6.30
C THR A 28 7.31 7.09 5.79
N GLY A 29 6.28 6.31 6.09
CA GLY A 29 6.12 4.94 5.62
C GLY A 29 6.00 4.85 4.11
N THR A 30 5.27 5.76 3.47
CA THR A 30 5.25 5.91 2.01
C THR A 30 6.62 6.39 1.52
N LYS A 31 7.23 5.69 0.54
CA LYS A 31 8.63 5.93 0.11
C LYS A 31 8.72 6.60 -1.25
N GLU A 32 9.71 7.49 -1.40
CA GLU A 32 10.08 8.03 -2.70
C GLU A 32 11.16 7.15 -3.34
N GLY A 33 10.84 6.53 -4.48
CA GLY A 33 11.83 5.72 -5.22
C GLY A 33 12.28 6.38 -6.51
N CYS A 34 11.37 6.68 -7.44
CA CYS A 34 11.70 7.24 -8.76
C CYS A 34 11.19 8.66 -8.99
N GLY A 35 10.12 9.09 -8.33
CA GLY A 35 9.45 10.37 -8.59
C GLY A 35 8.72 10.46 -9.94
N THR A 36 8.66 9.38 -10.71
CA THR A 36 8.17 9.32 -12.10
C THR A 36 7.02 8.34 -12.31
N GLY A 37 6.53 7.70 -11.23
CA GLY A 37 5.40 6.76 -11.29
C GLY A 37 5.77 5.32 -11.67
N ASP A 38 7.06 4.99 -11.87
CA ASP A 38 7.47 3.69 -12.42
C ASP A 38 7.69 2.61 -11.35
N CYS A 39 8.14 2.98 -10.13
CA CYS A 39 8.64 1.99 -9.16
C CYS A 39 7.62 1.52 -8.12
N GLY A 40 6.51 2.21 -7.94
CA GLY A 40 5.46 1.86 -6.98
C GLY A 40 5.82 1.95 -5.49
N ALA A 41 7.02 2.42 -5.12
CA ALA A 41 7.40 2.56 -3.71
C ALA A 41 6.51 3.54 -2.93
N CYS A 42 5.88 4.47 -3.64
CA CYS A 42 4.99 5.50 -3.13
C CYS A 42 3.50 5.13 -3.20
N THR A 43 3.15 3.88 -3.47
CA THR A 43 1.75 3.44 -3.57
C THR A 43 1.00 3.70 -2.28
N VAL A 44 -0.15 4.36 -2.40
CA VAL A 44 -1.17 4.57 -1.36
C VAL A 44 -2.54 4.20 -1.93
N LEU A 45 -3.58 4.08 -1.09
CA LEU A 45 -4.95 3.97 -1.59
C LEU A 45 -5.58 5.37 -1.59
N LEU A 46 -6.12 5.76 -2.73
CA LEU A 46 -6.93 6.96 -2.92
C LEU A 46 -8.34 6.53 -3.29
N ASN A 47 -9.31 6.80 -2.42
CA ASN A 47 -10.69 6.33 -2.57
C ASN A 47 -10.76 4.81 -2.82
N GLY A 48 -9.97 4.04 -2.08
CA GLY A 48 -9.87 2.59 -2.17
C GLY A 48 -9.05 2.05 -3.34
N LYS A 49 -8.55 2.89 -4.26
CA LYS A 49 -7.75 2.45 -5.42
C LYS A 49 -6.27 2.73 -5.23
N PRO A 50 -5.37 1.81 -5.65
CA PRO A 50 -3.93 2.02 -5.54
C PRO A 50 -3.47 3.08 -6.56
N VAL A 51 -2.73 4.07 -6.07
CA VAL A 51 -2.17 5.14 -6.89
C VAL A 51 -0.73 5.44 -6.47
N ASN A 52 0.06 5.95 -7.40
CA ASN A 52 1.41 6.46 -7.14
C ASN A 52 1.33 7.89 -6.60
N SER A 53 1.52 8.09 -5.29
CA SER A 53 1.39 9.40 -4.63
C SER A 53 2.36 10.47 -5.16
N CYS A 54 3.44 10.08 -5.82
CA CYS A 54 4.36 10.98 -6.51
C CYS A 54 3.79 11.60 -7.80
N LEU A 55 2.59 11.21 -8.23
CA LEU A 55 1.91 11.75 -9.42
C LEU A 55 0.59 12.44 -9.09
N ILE A 56 0.17 12.46 -7.83
CA ILE A 56 -1.10 13.05 -7.38
C ILE A 56 -0.85 14.43 -6.80
N LEU A 57 -1.59 15.43 -7.28
CA LEU A 57 -1.53 16.80 -6.77
C LEU A 57 -2.43 16.98 -5.55
N SER A 58 -1.99 17.75 -4.57
CA SER A 58 -2.78 18.03 -3.37
C SER A 58 -4.10 18.75 -3.67
N GLY A 59 -4.15 19.52 -4.74
CA GLY A 59 -5.38 20.17 -5.21
C GLY A 59 -6.50 19.21 -5.65
N GLU A 60 -6.16 17.91 -5.88
CA GLU A 60 -7.12 16.87 -6.27
C GLU A 60 -7.68 16.09 -5.06
N LEU A 61 -7.24 16.43 -3.83
CA LEU A 61 -7.52 15.63 -2.62
C LEU A 61 -8.70 16.14 -1.81
N ASP A 62 -9.35 17.23 -2.20
CA ASP A 62 -10.50 17.73 -1.46
C ASP A 62 -11.63 16.69 -1.41
N GLY A 63 -12.09 16.35 -0.20
CA GLY A 63 -13.08 15.30 0.03
C GLY A 63 -12.59 13.86 -0.18
N ALA A 64 -11.33 13.64 -0.57
CA ALA A 64 -10.79 12.31 -0.82
C ALA A 64 -10.54 11.50 0.45
N ASP A 65 -10.51 10.17 0.30
CA ASP A 65 -10.06 9.23 1.33
C ASP A 65 -8.68 8.67 0.95
N VAL A 66 -7.69 8.94 1.78
CA VAL A 66 -6.31 8.48 1.58
C VAL A 66 -5.95 7.49 2.69
N VAL A 67 -5.51 6.30 2.29
CA VAL A 67 -4.98 5.28 3.22
C VAL A 67 -3.52 5.01 2.87
N THR A 68 -2.66 5.18 3.87
CA THR A 68 -1.22 4.88 3.78
C THR A 68 -0.88 3.61 4.55
N ILE A 69 0.37 3.17 4.48
CA ILE A 69 0.84 1.99 5.22
C ILE A 69 0.62 2.11 6.74
N GLU A 70 0.66 3.33 7.29
CA GLU A 70 0.41 3.58 8.70
C GLU A 70 -1.04 3.31 9.10
N GLY A 71 -1.97 3.47 8.14
CA GLY A 71 -3.40 3.19 8.34
C GLY A 71 -3.81 1.75 8.07
N LEU A 72 -2.89 0.87 7.68
CA LEU A 72 -3.23 -0.50 7.25
C LEU A 72 -3.62 -1.43 8.43
N LYS A 73 -3.25 -1.08 9.64
CA LYS A 73 -3.55 -1.90 10.83
C LYS A 73 -5.05 -2.07 11.07
N ILE A 74 -5.44 -3.23 11.61
CA ILE A 74 -6.79 -3.53 12.08
C ILE A 74 -6.77 -3.43 13.62
N GLY A 75 -7.16 -2.30 14.15
CA GLY A 75 -7.04 -2.02 15.58
C GLY A 75 -5.57 -2.09 16.05
N PRO A 76 -5.23 -2.85 17.11
CA PRO A 76 -3.86 -3.02 17.59
C PRO A 76 -3.05 -4.01 16.73
N GLU A 77 -3.73 -4.82 15.90
CA GLU A 77 -3.13 -5.93 15.17
C GLU A 77 -2.62 -5.49 13.77
N PHE A 78 -1.58 -6.17 13.31
CA PHE A 78 -1.17 -6.06 11.91
C PHE A 78 -2.22 -6.66 10.99
N HIS A 79 -2.42 -6.02 9.84
CA HIS A 79 -3.24 -6.58 8.77
C HIS A 79 -2.68 -7.94 8.31
N PRO A 80 -3.51 -8.92 7.88
CA PRO A 80 -3.02 -10.22 7.40
C PRO A 80 -1.91 -10.14 6.36
N VAL A 81 -1.99 -9.18 5.42
CA VAL A 81 -0.91 -8.93 4.45
C VAL A 81 0.42 -8.59 5.13
N GLN A 82 0.40 -7.75 6.18
CA GLN A 82 1.62 -7.41 6.92
C GLN A 82 2.19 -8.62 7.68
N LYS A 83 1.29 -9.41 8.32
CA LYS A 83 1.70 -10.64 9.04
C LYS A 83 2.36 -11.63 8.09
N ALA A 84 1.75 -11.89 6.93
CA ALA A 84 2.28 -12.81 5.92
C ALA A 84 3.65 -12.35 5.37
N PHE A 85 3.81 -11.05 5.07
CA PHE A 85 5.12 -10.52 4.63
C PHE A 85 6.24 -10.73 5.66
N ILE A 86 5.91 -10.67 6.94
CA ILE A 86 6.87 -10.94 8.03
C ILE A 86 7.18 -12.45 8.09
N GLN A 87 6.16 -13.30 8.08
CA GLN A 87 6.28 -14.74 8.25
C GLN A 87 7.02 -15.41 7.08
N ASP A 88 6.71 -15.00 5.85
CA ASP A 88 7.27 -15.61 4.63
C ASP A 88 8.59 -14.95 4.19
N GLY A 89 8.99 -13.87 4.88
CA GLY A 89 10.19 -13.14 4.51
C GLY A 89 10.04 -12.37 3.19
N GLY A 90 8.85 -11.82 2.94
CA GLY A 90 8.54 -10.96 1.79
C GLY A 90 9.23 -9.59 1.83
N ALA A 91 9.92 -9.26 2.91
CA ALA A 91 10.69 -8.04 3.07
C ALA A 91 12.18 -8.35 3.33
N GLN A 92 13.08 -7.57 2.69
CA GLN A 92 14.52 -7.60 2.99
C GLN A 92 15.00 -6.21 3.40
N CYS A 93 15.39 -5.32 2.48
CA CYS A 93 15.78 -3.96 2.84
C CYS A 93 14.60 -3.10 3.34
N GLY A 94 13.37 -3.49 3.04
CA GLY A 94 12.14 -2.82 3.49
C GLY A 94 11.70 -1.61 2.67
N TYR A 95 12.49 -1.16 1.69
CA TYR A 95 12.20 0.09 0.97
C TYR A 95 10.93 0.02 0.09
N CYS A 96 10.76 -1.06 -0.67
CA CYS A 96 9.59 -1.29 -1.49
C CYS A 96 8.38 -1.82 -0.70
N THR A 97 8.61 -2.30 0.52
CA THR A 97 7.61 -3.05 1.30
C THR A 97 6.31 -2.27 1.53
N PRO A 98 6.30 -0.98 1.89
CA PRO A 98 5.05 -0.24 2.05
C PRO A 98 4.20 -0.24 0.78
N GLY A 99 4.80 0.06 -0.37
CA GLY A 99 4.09 0.05 -1.66
C GLY A 99 3.58 -1.33 -2.04
N MET A 100 4.38 -2.38 -1.82
CA MET A 100 3.96 -3.78 -2.04
C MET A 100 2.76 -4.16 -1.18
N LEU A 101 2.77 -3.78 0.10
CA LEU A 101 1.67 -4.05 1.04
C LEU A 101 0.39 -3.32 0.62
N MET A 102 0.49 -2.05 0.21
CA MET A 102 -0.68 -1.27 -0.23
C MET A 102 -1.28 -1.83 -1.52
N MET A 103 -0.45 -2.22 -2.50
CA MET A 103 -0.92 -2.87 -3.73
C MET A 103 -1.52 -4.24 -3.45
N SER A 104 -0.88 -5.06 -2.60
CA SER A 104 -1.42 -6.37 -2.19
C SER A 104 -2.77 -6.23 -1.49
N LYS A 105 -2.91 -5.23 -0.61
CA LYS A 105 -4.18 -4.90 0.04
C LYS A 105 -5.26 -4.57 -0.99
N ALA A 106 -4.97 -3.69 -1.95
CA ALA A 106 -5.91 -3.31 -3.00
C ALA A 106 -6.38 -4.54 -3.80
N LEU A 107 -5.47 -5.41 -4.21
CA LEU A 107 -5.79 -6.65 -4.90
C LEU A 107 -6.72 -7.55 -4.06
N LEU A 108 -6.39 -7.73 -2.78
CA LEU A 108 -7.16 -8.63 -1.90
C LEU A 108 -8.50 -8.03 -1.46
N ASP A 109 -8.69 -6.72 -1.52
CA ASP A 109 -9.99 -6.09 -1.34
C ASP A 109 -10.94 -6.40 -2.51
N GLU A 110 -10.40 -6.50 -3.73
CA GLU A 110 -11.18 -6.82 -4.94
C GLU A 110 -11.35 -8.33 -5.13
N ASN A 111 -10.30 -9.10 -4.90
CA ASN A 111 -10.28 -10.55 -5.12
C ASN A 111 -9.55 -11.27 -3.98
N LEU A 112 -10.31 -11.99 -3.14
CA LEU A 112 -9.77 -12.79 -2.04
C LEU A 112 -9.18 -14.14 -2.48
N ASN A 113 -9.27 -14.50 -3.75
CA ASN A 113 -8.74 -15.75 -4.27
C ASN A 113 -7.93 -15.53 -5.57
N PRO A 114 -6.93 -14.65 -5.54
CA PRO A 114 -6.16 -14.36 -6.74
C PRO A 114 -5.27 -15.55 -7.11
N SER A 115 -5.16 -15.81 -8.40
CA SER A 115 -4.15 -16.71 -8.96
C SER A 115 -2.75 -16.11 -8.80
N GLU A 116 -1.72 -16.94 -8.91
CA GLU A 116 -0.34 -16.44 -8.91
C GLU A 116 -0.09 -15.42 -10.03
N GLU A 117 -0.68 -15.65 -11.20
CA GLU A 117 -0.56 -14.75 -12.34
C GLU A 117 -1.21 -13.38 -12.07
N GLU A 118 -2.38 -13.35 -11.46
CA GLU A 118 -3.05 -12.11 -11.05
C GLU A 118 -2.24 -11.35 -9.99
N ILE A 119 -1.64 -12.05 -9.04
CA ILE A 119 -0.75 -11.44 -8.04
C ILE A 119 0.46 -10.82 -8.72
N ARG A 120 1.13 -11.56 -9.62
CA ARG A 120 2.30 -11.05 -10.35
C ARG A 120 1.94 -9.87 -11.24
N PHE A 121 0.79 -9.90 -11.88
CA PHE A 121 0.29 -8.79 -12.69
C PHE A 121 0.02 -7.55 -11.84
N ALA A 122 -0.70 -7.68 -10.73
CA ALA A 122 -0.99 -6.58 -9.82
C ALA A 122 0.31 -5.93 -9.28
N LEU A 123 1.31 -6.73 -8.94
CA LEU A 123 2.60 -6.26 -8.43
C LEU A 123 3.59 -5.79 -9.50
N SER A 124 3.25 -5.86 -10.78
CA SER A 124 4.17 -5.52 -11.88
C SER A 124 4.66 -4.06 -11.85
N GLY A 125 3.83 -3.15 -11.31
CA GLY A 125 4.17 -1.75 -11.10
C GLY A 125 4.94 -1.45 -9.79
N ASN A 126 5.24 -2.47 -8.97
CA ASN A 126 5.94 -2.32 -7.70
C ASN A 126 7.30 -3.04 -7.77
N LEU A 127 8.39 -2.28 -7.84
CA LEU A 127 9.72 -2.83 -8.07
C LEU A 127 10.42 -3.22 -6.77
N CYS A 128 10.96 -4.44 -6.73
CA CYS A 128 11.83 -4.91 -5.66
C CYS A 128 13.15 -5.45 -6.24
N ARG A 129 14.28 -4.94 -5.75
CA ARG A 129 15.62 -5.38 -6.21
C ARG A 129 16.19 -6.52 -5.35
N CYS A 130 15.59 -6.82 -4.19
CA CYS A 130 16.16 -7.70 -3.19
C CYS A 130 15.59 -9.12 -3.21
N THR A 131 14.25 -9.26 -3.26
CA THR A 131 13.53 -10.50 -2.90
C THR A 131 13.41 -11.52 -4.04
N GLY A 132 13.51 -11.08 -5.30
CA GLY A 132 13.18 -11.91 -6.47
C GLY A 132 11.69 -12.26 -6.58
N TYR A 133 10.82 -11.59 -5.80
CA TYR A 133 9.35 -11.67 -5.79
C TYR A 133 8.72 -12.98 -5.29
N ALA A 134 9.38 -14.13 -5.37
CA ALA A 134 8.77 -15.42 -5.00
C ALA A 134 8.13 -15.40 -3.60
N LYS A 135 8.86 -14.89 -2.60
CA LYS A 135 8.36 -14.79 -1.22
C LYS A 135 7.25 -13.73 -1.06
N ILE A 136 7.28 -12.67 -1.87
CA ILE A 136 6.22 -11.67 -1.89
C ILE A 136 4.92 -12.29 -2.42
N VAL A 137 5.00 -13.03 -3.52
CA VAL A 137 3.84 -13.74 -4.10
C VAL A 137 3.27 -14.74 -3.10
N GLN A 138 4.11 -15.54 -2.44
CA GLN A 138 3.69 -16.47 -1.39
C GLN A 138 2.97 -15.73 -0.26
N ALA A 139 3.54 -14.64 0.24
CA ALA A 139 2.94 -13.83 1.31
C ALA A 139 1.53 -13.30 0.93
N VAL A 140 1.33 -12.92 -0.33
CA VAL A 140 0.00 -12.48 -0.79
C VAL A 140 -0.99 -13.65 -0.81
N GLN A 141 -0.57 -14.85 -1.24
CA GLN A 141 -1.40 -16.05 -1.23
C GLN A 141 -1.81 -16.45 0.18
N ASP A 142 -0.86 -16.40 1.13
CA ASP A 142 -1.11 -16.76 2.53
C ASP A 142 -2.01 -15.71 3.21
N ALA A 143 -1.79 -14.44 2.94
CA ALA A 143 -2.69 -13.36 3.37
C ALA A 143 -4.12 -13.53 2.83
N ALA A 144 -4.27 -13.92 1.56
CA ALA A 144 -5.57 -14.20 0.95
C ALA A 144 -6.29 -15.35 1.67
N THR A 145 -5.55 -16.40 2.03
CA THR A 145 -6.09 -17.55 2.77
C THR A 145 -6.56 -17.15 4.16
N GLU A 146 -5.77 -16.36 4.87
CA GLU A 146 -6.12 -15.86 6.20
C GLU A 146 -7.34 -14.92 6.16
N LEU A 147 -7.41 -14.02 5.19
CA LEU A 147 -8.56 -13.12 5.03
C LEU A 147 -9.85 -13.89 4.74
N ARG A 148 -9.80 -14.94 3.91
CA ARG A 148 -10.96 -15.83 3.70
C ARG A 148 -11.40 -16.51 4.98
N ARG A 149 -10.44 -17.00 5.78
CA ARG A 149 -10.73 -17.64 7.08
C ARG A 149 -11.43 -16.66 8.01
N MET A 150 -10.87 -15.47 8.20
CA MET A 150 -11.46 -14.42 9.04
C MET A 150 -12.88 -14.05 8.62
N LYS A 151 -13.13 -13.97 7.30
CA LYS A 151 -14.45 -13.65 6.76
C LYS A 151 -15.48 -14.78 6.94
N ALA A 152 -15.03 -16.02 7.06
CA ALA A 152 -15.89 -17.16 7.29
C ALA A 152 -16.26 -17.35 8.77
N GLU A 153 -15.44 -16.81 9.69
CA GLU A 153 -15.62 -16.91 11.15
C GLU A 153 -16.42 -15.72 11.75
N GLY A 154 -16.61 -14.63 11.01
CA GLY A 154 -17.32 -13.41 11.43
C GLY A 154 -18.68 -13.27 10.78
#